data_704f725a1561836eb261cc61168be87b
#
_entry.id   704f725a1561836eb261cc61168be87b
#
_cell.length_a   1.000
_cell.length_b   1.000
_cell.length_c   1.000
_cell.angle_alpha   90.00
_cell.angle_beta   90.00
_cell.angle_gamma   90.00
#
_symmetry.space_group_name_H-M   'P 1'
#
loop_
_entity.id
_entity.type
_entity.pdbx_description
1 polymer ?
#
loop_
_entity_poly.entity_id
_entity_poly.type
_entity_poly.pdbx_seq_one_letter_code
_entity_poly.pdbx_strand_id
1 'polypeptide(L)'
;MKKTCICAGKFALDIIKKRTYPEGFVPGKHNKFVEELFKECIGNTCGNVATMLPYLGVQTFPIAHFDRTDQGLKLKSDLEHYGADTRFVQNTDKGGTTIFECVHKRDKKTGEWTRSNRQFSPGSRFPKRKNLRGRDEAPAFLANLDFTPDVYFFDSPESGFRVLAEGLRQKGTLVYFEPEGKDEASKLMDAIRKSDVIKFSDERFSNVDFCKDFTDKLFIQTMGSKGIRFSLCGGEWQTVAPVPNDNVVDTEGAGDWTTSQFIACLCEKDILSISRMTEQNIREC
;
A
#
# COMPACT_ATOMS: atom_id res chain seq x y z
N MET A 1 -17.54 10.32 16.43
CA MET A 1 -17.40 10.54 14.99
C MET A 1 -16.62 9.36 14.40
N LYS A 2 -16.89 9.00 13.15
CA LYS A 2 -16.13 7.94 12.46
C LYS A 2 -14.71 8.44 12.21
N LYS A 3 -13.72 7.60 12.50
CA LYS A 3 -12.31 7.93 12.24
C LYS A 3 -12.02 8.00 10.75
N THR A 4 -11.07 8.85 10.37
CA THR A 4 -10.81 9.21 8.98
C THR A 4 -9.36 8.94 8.59
N CYS A 5 -9.15 8.43 7.35
CA CYS A 5 -7.83 8.22 6.79
C CYS A 5 -7.74 8.79 5.37
N ILE A 6 -6.77 9.64 5.10
CA ILE A 6 -6.39 9.99 3.73
C ILE A 6 -5.32 9.00 3.26
N CYS A 7 -5.56 8.36 2.09
CA CYS A 7 -4.63 7.44 1.46
C CYS A 7 -4.06 8.06 0.18
N ALA A 8 -2.75 8.27 0.13
CA ALA A 8 -2.06 8.84 -1.02
C ALA A 8 -0.91 7.96 -1.46
N GLY A 9 -0.89 7.53 -2.71
CA GLY A 9 0.14 6.60 -3.15
C GLY A 9 -0.11 6.02 -4.53
N LYS A 10 0.36 4.80 -4.71
CA LYS A 10 0.21 4.09 -5.96
C LYS A 10 -1.06 3.27 -5.96
N PHE A 11 -1.82 3.43 -7.03
CA PHE A 11 -3.00 2.65 -7.34
C PHE A 11 -2.77 1.91 -8.66
N ALA A 12 -3.23 0.69 -8.76
CA ALA A 12 -3.21 -0.07 -9.99
C ALA A 12 -4.48 -0.90 -10.17
N LEU A 13 -4.75 -1.27 -11.41
CA LEU A 13 -5.67 -2.33 -11.74
C LEU A 13 -4.85 -3.62 -11.90
N ASP A 14 -5.08 -4.59 -11.03
CA ASP A 14 -4.49 -5.91 -11.13
C ASP A 14 -5.40 -6.79 -11.97
N ILE A 15 -4.86 -7.27 -13.10
CA ILE A 15 -5.53 -8.22 -14.01
C ILE A 15 -4.89 -9.59 -13.78
N ILE A 16 -5.60 -10.45 -13.09
CA ILE A 16 -5.14 -11.80 -12.77
C ILE A 16 -5.66 -12.77 -13.81
N LYS A 17 -4.74 -13.45 -14.49
CA LYS A 17 -5.03 -14.48 -15.50
C LYS A 17 -4.48 -15.83 -15.06
N LYS A 18 -5.15 -16.88 -15.50
CA LYS A 18 -4.72 -18.25 -15.25
C LYS A 18 -4.52 -18.96 -16.57
N ARG A 19 -3.39 -19.68 -16.70
CA ARG A 19 -3.20 -20.61 -17.82
C ARG A 19 -3.70 -21.98 -17.44
N THR A 20 -4.62 -22.50 -18.24
CA THR A 20 -5.03 -23.90 -18.21
C THR A 20 -4.31 -24.66 -19.31
N TYR A 21 -3.84 -25.86 -18.99
CA TYR A 21 -3.11 -26.74 -19.89
C TYR A 21 -3.99 -27.98 -20.15
N PRO A 22 -4.06 -28.46 -21.42
CA PRO A 22 -4.69 -29.73 -21.70
C PRO A 22 -3.97 -30.87 -20.97
N GLU A 23 -4.60 -32.03 -20.89
CA GLU A 23 -3.93 -33.23 -20.39
C GLU A 23 -2.58 -33.44 -21.07
N GLY A 24 -1.55 -33.81 -20.28
CA GLY A 24 -0.22 -34.09 -20.81
C GLY A 24 0.74 -32.91 -20.81
N PHE A 25 0.60 -31.96 -19.85
CA PHE A 25 1.68 -30.98 -19.61
C PHE A 25 3.00 -31.71 -19.34
N VAL A 26 4.04 -31.41 -20.14
CA VAL A 26 5.36 -32.02 -20.03
C VAL A 26 6.41 -30.91 -19.78
N PRO A 27 7.09 -30.88 -18.62
CA PRO A 27 8.20 -29.96 -18.39
C PRO A 27 9.26 -30.07 -19.51
N GLY A 28 9.83 -28.92 -19.90
CA GLY A 28 10.85 -28.88 -20.96
C GLY A 28 10.31 -28.87 -22.39
N LYS A 29 9.04 -29.14 -22.61
CA LYS A 29 8.41 -29.11 -23.94
C LYS A 29 7.53 -27.87 -24.14
N HIS A 30 7.22 -27.58 -25.40
CA HIS A 30 6.25 -26.55 -25.73
C HIS A 30 4.83 -27.09 -25.44
N ASN A 31 4.17 -26.50 -24.44
CA ASN A 31 2.83 -26.90 -24.04
C ASN A 31 1.81 -25.91 -24.61
N LYS A 32 0.73 -26.43 -25.17
CA LYS A 32 -0.45 -25.64 -25.51
C LYS A 32 -1.12 -25.19 -24.21
N PHE A 33 -1.68 -24.00 -24.19
CA PHE A 33 -2.43 -23.47 -23.06
C PHE A 33 -3.54 -22.53 -23.55
N VAL A 34 -4.54 -22.33 -22.71
CA VAL A 34 -5.53 -21.26 -22.83
C VAL A 34 -5.29 -20.31 -21.65
N GLU A 35 -5.33 -19.02 -21.93
CA GLU A 35 -5.18 -17.98 -20.90
C GLU A 35 -6.53 -17.31 -20.70
N GLU A 36 -7.04 -17.36 -19.50
CA GLU A 36 -8.36 -16.87 -19.13
C GLU A 36 -8.22 -15.79 -18.07
N LEU A 37 -9.06 -14.76 -18.16
CA LEU A 37 -9.22 -13.80 -17.10
C LEU A 37 -9.82 -14.49 -15.88
N PHE A 38 -9.11 -14.41 -14.75
CA PHE A 38 -9.59 -14.96 -13.49
C PHE A 38 -10.23 -13.86 -12.61
N LYS A 39 -9.58 -12.69 -12.52
CA LYS A 39 -10.02 -11.59 -11.66
C LYS A 39 -9.42 -10.27 -12.13
N GLU A 40 -10.19 -9.20 -11.96
CA GLU A 40 -9.70 -7.82 -11.96
C GLU A 40 -9.99 -7.19 -10.61
N CYS A 41 -9.01 -6.54 -10.01
CA CYS A 41 -9.17 -5.89 -8.71
C CYS A 41 -8.24 -4.69 -8.58
N ILE A 42 -8.52 -3.85 -7.59
CA ILE A 42 -7.59 -2.80 -7.16
C ILE A 42 -6.33 -3.48 -6.64
N GLY A 43 -5.18 -2.94 -6.96
CA GLY A 43 -3.87 -3.39 -6.54
C GLY A 43 -2.98 -2.23 -6.09
N ASN A 44 -1.72 -2.58 -5.80
CA ASN A 44 -0.74 -1.79 -5.05
C ASN A 44 -1.13 -1.56 -3.59
N THR A 45 -0.13 -1.32 -2.76
CA THR A 45 -0.30 -1.16 -1.31
C THR A 45 -1.32 -0.06 -0.98
N CYS A 46 -1.19 1.13 -1.56
CA CYS A 46 -2.14 2.21 -1.29
C CYS A 46 -3.56 1.88 -1.76
N GLY A 47 -3.72 1.23 -2.93
CA GLY A 47 -5.02 0.79 -3.43
C GLY A 47 -5.69 -0.22 -2.50
N ASN A 48 -4.94 -1.23 -2.05
CA ASN A 48 -5.42 -2.24 -1.13
C ASN A 48 -5.81 -1.64 0.23
N VAL A 49 -4.95 -0.82 0.83
CA VAL A 49 -5.24 -0.15 2.11
C VAL A 49 -6.47 0.75 2.01
N ALA A 50 -6.62 1.50 0.90
CA ALA A 50 -7.76 2.38 0.68
C ALA A 50 -9.11 1.64 0.58
N THR A 51 -9.10 0.36 0.19
CA THR A 51 -10.30 -0.49 0.12
C THR A 51 -10.54 -1.32 1.38
N MET A 52 -9.48 -1.71 2.08
CA MET A 52 -9.57 -2.52 3.31
C MET A 52 -10.03 -1.69 4.52
N LEU A 53 -9.56 -0.46 4.64
CA LEU A 53 -9.90 0.43 5.76
C LEU A 53 -11.41 0.72 5.89
N PRO A 54 -12.17 0.99 4.81
CA PRO A 54 -13.63 1.14 4.90
C PRO A 54 -14.32 -0.10 5.45
N TYR A 55 -13.88 -1.29 5.03
CA TYR A 55 -14.37 -2.57 5.56
C TYR A 55 -14.13 -2.70 7.08
N LEU A 56 -13.01 -2.16 7.58
CA LEU A 56 -12.65 -2.13 9.00
C LEU A 56 -13.27 -0.93 9.75
N GLY A 57 -14.16 -0.16 9.12
CA GLY A 57 -14.91 0.91 9.78
C GLY A 57 -14.25 2.29 9.75
N VAL A 58 -13.09 2.46 9.12
CA VAL A 58 -12.42 3.76 8.96
C VAL A 58 -12.91 4.43 7.68
N GLN A 59 -13.33 5.69 7.75
CA GLN A 59 -13.71 6.45 6.55
C GLN A 59 -12.46 6.85 5.78
N THR A 60 -12.37 6.47 4.51
CA THR A 60 -11.15 6.58 3.72
C THR A 60 -11.33 7.52 2.55
N PHE A 61 -10.34 8.39 2.33
CA PHE A 61 -10.29 9.39 1.27
C PHE A 61 -9.05 9.17 0.40
N PRO A 62 -9.13 8.37 -0.69
CA PRO A 62 -8.00 8.20 -1.59
C PRO A 62 -7.74 9.49 -2.39
N ILE A 63 -6.45 9.82 -2.55
CA ILE A 63 -5.99 10.88 -3.44
C ILE A 63 -5.36 10.22 -4.67
N ALA A 64 -6.00 10.33 -5.83
CA ALA A 64 -5.52 9.74 -7.06
C ALA A 64 -5.94 10.51 -8.30
N HIS A 65 -5.11 10.41 -9.36
CA HIS A 65 -5.41 10.89 -10.69
C HIS A 65 -5.35 9.74 -11.68
N PHE A 66 -6.51 9.26 -12.09
CA PHE A 66 -6.61 8.25 -13.14
C PHE A 66 -6.83 8.90 -14.51
N ASP A 67 -6.59 8.17 -15.58
CA ASP A 67 -7.01 8.57 -16.91
C ASP A 67 -8.51 8.35 -17.11
N ARG A 68 -9.02 8.69 -18.29
CA ARG A 68 -10.43 8.52 -18.68
C ARG A 68 -10.69 7.24 -19.46
N THR A 69 -9.77 6.29 -19.42
CA THR A 69 -9.99 4.96 -19.98
C THR A 69 -10.97 4.16 -19.14
N ASP A 70 -11.54 3.08 -19.69
CA ASP A 70 -12.42 2.20 -18.95
C ASP A 70 -11.75 1.66 -17.67
N GLN A 71 -10.44 1.41 -17.71
CA GLN A 71 -9.66 0.96 -16.56
C GLN A 71 -9.54 2.05 -15.49
N GLY A 72 -9.31 3.30 -15.88
CA GLY A 72 -9.22 4.42 -14.94
C GLY A 72 -10.58 4.74 -14.31
N LEU A 73 -11.66 4.66 -15.09
CA LEU A 73 -13.02 4.81 -14.59
C LEU A 73 -13.41 3.68 -13.65
N LYS A 74 -13.03 2.44 -14.02
CA LYS A 74 -13.25 1.27 -13.18
C LYS A 74 -12.57 1.39 -11.83
N LEU A 75 -11.29 1.83 -11.76
CA LEU A 75 -10.59 2.00 -10.48
C LEU A 75 -11.32 2.96 -9.54
N LYS A 76 -11.84 4.06 -10.06
CA LYS A 76 -12.64 4.99 -9.25
C LYS A 76 -13.92 4.35 -8.76
N SER A 77 -14.66 3.68 -9.65
CA SER A 77 -15.90 2.96 -9.31
C SER A 77 -15.66 1.84 -8.29
N ASP A 78 -14.55 1.11 -8.41
CA ASP A 78 -14.19 0.04 -7.46
C ASP A 78 -13.89 0.63 -6.07
N LEU A 79 -13.16 1.76 -5.98
CA LEU A 79 -12.93 2.46 -4.72
C LEU A 79 -14.25 2.86 -4.03
N GLU A 80 -15.19 3.40 -4.80
CA GLU A 80 -16.54 3.75 -4.32
C GLU A 80 -17.31 2.50 -3.86
N HIS A 81 -17.25 1.44 -4.65
CA HIS A 81 -17.91 0.16 -4.31
C HIS A 81 -17.41 -0.42 -2.98
N TYR A 82 -16.12 -0.30 -2.70
CA TYR A 82 -15.53 -0.71 -1.42
C TYR A 82 -15.72 0.30 -0.28
N GLY A 83 -16.44 1.38 -0.51
CA GLY A 83 -16.84 2.34 0.52
C GLY A 83 -15.87 3.49 0.77
N ALA A 84 -14.89 3.72 -0.09
CA ALA A 84 -14.03 4.89 -0.04
C ALA A 84 -14.76 6.14 -0.56
N ASP A 85 -14.53 7.29 0.05
CA ASP A 85 -15.01 8.58 -0.44
C ASP A 85 -14.04 9.12 -1.50
N THR A 86 -14.47 9.10 -2.75
CA THR A 86 -13.62 9.43 -3.91
C THR A 86 -13.61 10.92 -4.27
N ARG A 87 -13.99 11.83 -3.36
CA ARG A 87 -13.99 13.29 -3.62
C ARG A 87 -12.65 13.84 -4.08
N PHE A 88 -11.54 13.19 -3.72
CA PHE A 88 -10.18 13.58 -4.12
C PHE A 88 -9.62 12.71 -5.25
N VAL A 89 -10.42 11.83 -5.83
CA VAL A 89 -10.07 11.04 -7.01
C VAL A 89 -10.58 11.73 -8.27
N GLN A 90 -9.68 12.01 -9.20
CA GLN A 90 -10.00 12.68 -10.46
C GLN A 90 -9.67 11.79 -11.66
N ASN A 91 -10.57 11.71 -12.63
CA ASN A 91 -10.31 11.15 -13.94
C ASN A 91 -10.03 12.30 -14.92
N THR A 92 -8.82 12.39 -15.43
CA THR A 92 -8.36 13.49 -16.28
C THR A 92 -7.57 12.98 -17.49
N ASP A 93 -7.50 13.78 -18.56
CA ASP A 93 -6.68 13.47 -19.73
C ASP A 93 -5.17 13.45 -19.39
N LYS A 94 -4.83 13.99 -18.23
CA LYS A 94 -3.47 14.01 -17.68
C LYS A 94 -3.22 12.95 -16.60
N GLY A 95 -4.23 12.18 -16.24
CA GLY A 95 -4.11 11.07 -15.32
C GLY A 95 -3.36 9.89 -15.91
N GLY A 96 -3.09 8.91 -15.08
CA GLY A 96 -2.46 7.66 -15.50
C GLY A 96 -3.00 6.49 -14.70
N THR A 97 -3.36 5.43 -15.41
CA THR A 97 -3.81 4.18 -14.81
C THR A 97 -2.71 3.15 -14.96
N THR A 98 -2.18 2.67 -13.85
CA THR A 98 -1.22 1.56 -13.88
C THR A 98 -1.99 0.25 -13.91
N ILE A 99 -1.56 -0.66 -14.78
CA ILE A 99 -2.09 -2.01 -14.86
C ILE A 99 -0.98 -2.99 -14.58
N PHE A 100 -1.23 -3.91 -13.64
CA PHE A 100 -0.41 -5.09 -13.45
C PHE A 100 -1.15 -6.31 -13.98
N GLU A 101 -0.54 -6.99 -14.95
CA GLU A 101 -1.02 -8.29 -15.40
C GLU A 101 -0.23 -9.37 -14.67
N CYS A 102 -0.93 -10.18 -13.90
CA CYS A 102 -0.39 -11.34 -13.22
C CYS A 102 -0.90 -12.61 -13.91
N VAL A 103 0.00 -13.44 -14.43
CA VAL A 103 -0.36 -14.71 -15.08
C VAL A 103 0.12 -15.86 -14.23
N HIS A 104 -0.82 -16.65 -13.70
CA HIS A 104 -0.54 -17.91 -13.06
C HIS A 104 -0.32 -18.98 -14.14
N LYS A 105 0.85 -19.58 -14.16
CA LYS A 105 1.29 -20.54 -15.17
C LYS A 105 2.16 -21.62 -14.58
N ARG A 106 2.34 -22.72 -15.28
CA ARG A 106 3.33 -23.72 -14.95
C ARG A 106 4.72 -23.27 -15.40
N ASP A 107 5.73 -23.45 -14.55
CA ASP A 107 7.12 -23.28 -14.94
C ASP A 107 7.47 -24.31 -16.03
N LYS A 108 8.18 -23.84 -17.06
CA LYS A 108 8.48 -24.70 -18.23
C LYS A 108 9.45 -25.83 -17.92
N LYS A 109 10.32 -25.66 -16.90
CA LYS A 109 11.36 -26.64 -16.56
C LYS A 109 10.92 -27.58 -15.45
N THR A 110 10.33 -27.02 -14.38
CA THR A 110 9.98 -27.79 -13.17
C THR A 110 8.53 -28.32 -13.24
N GLY A 111 7.64 -27.69 -14.00
CA GLY A 111 6.23 -28.00 -14.01
C GLY A 111 5.45 -27.46 -12.82
N GLU A 112 6.12 -26.81 -11.88
CA GLU A 112 5.48 -26.19 -10.73
C GLU A 112 4.66 -24.95 -11.11
N TRP A 113 3.66 -24.61 -10.30
CA TRP A 113 2.93 -23.39 -10.48
C TRP A 113 3.83 -22.18 -10.15
N THR A 114 3.86 -21.23 -11.06
CA THR A 114 4.62 -20.00 -10.91
C THR A 114 3.80 -18.81 -11.41
N ARG A 115 4.23 -17.63 -11.07
CA ARG A 115 3.58 -16.37 -11.44
C ARG A 115 4.54 -15.49 -12.24
N SER A 116 4.04 -14.84 -13.28
CA SER A 116 4.74 -13.79 -14.00
C SER A 116 3.93 -12.50 -13.95
N ASN A 117 4.57 -11.43 -13.54
CA ASN A 117 3.97 -10.12 -13.46
C ASN A 117 4.49 -9.23 -14.60
N ARG A 118 3.58 -8.51 -15.24
CA ARG A 118 3.89 -7.47 -16.22
C ARG A 118 3.21 -6.18 -15.79
N GLN A 119 3.94 -5.11 -15.79
CA GLN A 119 3.39 -3.79 -15.56
C GLN A 119 3.13 -3.12 -16.91
N PHE A 120 1.92 -2.64 -17.10
CA PHE A 120 1.54 -1.81 -18.25
C PHE A 120 1.05 -0.46 -17.75
N SER A 121 1.35 0.57 -18.52
CA SER A 121 0.52 1.76 -18.52
C SER A 121 -0.14 1.75 -19.89
N PRO A 122 -1.47 1.67 -19.99
CA PRO A 122 -2.16 1.73 -21.26
C PRO A 122 -1.75 3.02 -21.97
N GLY A 123 -1.24 2.87 -23.18
CA GLY A 123 -0.66 3.96 -23.89
C GLY A 123 0.70 4.38 -23.34
N SER A 124 1.72 3.52 -23.44
CA SER A 124 3.13 3.85 -23.14
C SER A 124 3.67 5.08 -23.90
N ARG A 125 2.83 5.72 -24.69
CA ARG A 125 3.05 7.04 -25.29
C ARG A 125 2.84 8.19 -24.30
N PHE A 126 2.22 7.95 -23.14
CA PHE A 126 2.07 8.98 -22.12
C PHE A 126 3.21 8.85 -21.09
N PRO A 127 3.89 9.96 -20.78
CA PRO A 127 4.93 9.94 -19.77
C PRO A 127 4.31 9.39 -18.47
N LYS A 128 5.08 8.58 -17.73
CA LYS A 128 4.72 8.07 -16.40
C LYS A 128 4.19 9.23 -15.56
N ARG A 129 2.88 9.38 -15.50
CA ARG A 129 2.29 10.46 -14.71
C ARG A 129 2.06 9.94 -13.32
N LYS A 130 2.56 10.70 -12.42
CA LYS A 130 2.49 10.50 -10.99
C LYS A 130 1.03 10.65 -10.55
N ASN A 131 0.56 9.71 -9.76
CA ASN A 131 -0.81 9.71 -9.23
C ASN A 131 -1.09 10.88 -8.29
N LEU A 132 -0.11 11.72 -8.04
CA LEU A 132 -0.24 12.96 -7.32
C LEU A 132 0.51 14.07 -7.97
N ARG A 133 -0.15 15.16 -7.95
CA ARG A 133 0.26 16.50 -8.24
C ARG A 133 1.61 16.80 -7.61
N GLY A 134 2.38 17.52 -8.33
CA GLY A 134 3.71 17.88 -7.94
C GLY A 134 3.76 18.65 -6.62
N ARG A 135 4.95 18.94 -6.18
CA ARG A 135 5.25 19.72 -4.97
C ARG A 135 4.41 21.00 -4.84
N ASP A 136 4.05 21.61 -5.97
CA ASP A 136 3.34 22.90 -6.01
C ASP A 136 1.83 22.78 -5.76
N GLU A 137 1.23 21.59 -5.93
CA GLU A 137 -0.21 21.38 -5.75
C GLU A 137 -0.58 20.89 -4.34
N ALA A 138 0.35 20.25 -3.63
CA ALA A 138 0.12 19.76 -2.28
C ALA A 138 -0.19 20.88 -1.26
N PRO A 139 0.45 22.06 -1.28
CA PRO A 139 0.08 23.15 -0.40
C PRO A 139 -1.34 23.67 -0.66
N ALA A 140 -1.76 23.77 -1.92
CA ALA A 140 -3.11 24.19 -2.27
C ALA A 140 -4.15 23.16 -1.82
N PHE A 141 -3.85 21.86 -1.92
CA PHE A 141 -4.70 20.80 -1.39
C PHE A 141 -4.86 20.95 0.14
N LEU A 142 -3.75 21.12 0.87
CA LEU A 142 -3.78 21.30 2.34
C LEU A 142 -4.56 22.54 2.78
N ALA A 143 -4.49 23.62 2.01
CA ALA A 143 -5.21 24.88 2.32
C ALA A 143 -6.71 24.73 2.09
N ASN A 144 -7.14 23.88 1.14
CA ASN A 144 -8.55 23.66 0.80
C ASN A 144 -9.17 22.43 1.48
N LEU A 145 -8.39 21.73 2.32
CA LEU A 145 -8.90 20.59 3.07
C LEU A 145 -9.76 21.09 4.24
N ASP A 146 -11.05 20.75 4.22
CA ASP A 146 -12.08 21.22 5.15
C ASP A 146 -12.14 20.44 6.47
N PHE A 147 -11.28 19.42 6.64
CA PHE A 147 -11.14 18.63 7.87
C PHE A 147 -9.69 18.25 8.13
N THR A 148 -9.37 17.84 9.35
CA THR A 148 -8.09 17.22 9.70
C THR A 148 -8.29 15.72 9.79
N PRO A 149 -7.66 14.89 8.93
CA PRO A 149 -7.78 13.44 9.02
C PRO A 149 -7.09 12.92 10.28
N ASP A 150 -7.63 11.84 10.86
CA ASP A 150 -7.00 11.15 11.99
C ASP A 150 -5.68 10.49 11.57
N VAL A 151 -5.66 9.89 10.36
CA VAL A 151 -4.49 9.21 9.81
C VAL A 151 -4.23 9.70 8.38
N TYR A 152 -2.96 9.83 8.02
CA TYR A 152 -2.48 9.98 6.66
C TYR A 152 -1.58 8.80 6.31
N PHE A 153 -2.02 7.97 5.38
CA PHE A 153 -1.27 6.83 4.87
C PHE A 153 -0.66 7.14 3.50
N PHE A 154 0.62 6.79 3.30
CA PHE A 154 1.23 6.86 1.97
C PHE A 154 2.30 5.77 1.78
N ASP A 155 2.49 5.32 0.52
CA ASP A 155 3.39 4.20 0.16
C ASP A 155 4.57 4.60 -0.74
N SER A 156 4.69 5.86 -1.09
CA SER A 156 5.74 6.35 -1.99
C SER A 156 6.31 7.69 -1.52
N PRO A 157 7.65 7.87 -1.49
CA PRO A 157 8.29 9.11 -1.05
C PRO A 157 8.29 10.20 -2.13
N GLU A 158 7.22 10.32 -2.89
CA GLU A 158 7.04 11.38 -3.88
C GLU A 158 6.95 12.76 -3.19
N SER A 159 7.42 13.80 -3.88
CA SER A 159 7.53 15.14 -3.27
C SER A 159 6.20 15.69 -2.75
N GLY A 160 5.11 15.50 -3.50
CA GLY A 160 3.77 15.92 -3.09
C GLY A 160 3.30 15.20 -1.82
N PHE A 161 3.51 13.87 -1.73
CA PHE A 161 3.13 13.09 -0.55
C PHE A 161 3.90 13.50 0.70
N ARG A 162 5.20 13.80 0.55
CA ARG A 162 6.03 14.29 1.66
C ARG A 162 5.62 15.68 2.15
N VAL A 163 5.17 16.56 1.25
CA VAL A 163 4.59 17.87 1.63
C VAL A 163 3.28 17.68 2.38
N LEU A 164 2.41 16.76 1.93
CA LEU A 164 1.18 16.41 2.64
C LEU A 164 1.49 15.83 4.02
N ALA A 165 2.44 14.90 4.12
CA ALA A 165 2.86 14.27 5.37
C ALA A 165 3.27 15.35 6.41
N GLU A 166 4.15 16.28 6.02
CA GLU A 166 4.61 17.35 6.89
C GLU A 166 3.46 18.26 7.33
N GLY A 167 2.65 18.73 6.38
CA GLY A 167 1.56 19.65 6.69
C GLY A 167 0.44 19.03 7.53
N LEU A 168 0.10 17.76 7.30
CA LEU A 168 -0.90 17.03 8.08
C LEU A 168 -0.38 16.67 9.48
N ARG A 169 0.89 16.25 9.59
CA ARG A 169 1.53 15.99 10.89
C ARG A 169 1.52 17.24 11.79
N GLN A 170 1.79 18.41 11.23
CA GLN A 170 1.72 19.69 11.95
C GLN A 170 0.31 20.03 12.46
N LYS A 171 -0.74 19.48 11.81
CA LYS A 171 -2.13 19.62 12.23
C LYS A 171 -2.58 18.53 13.23
N GLY A 172 -1.68 17.63 13.64
CA GLY A 172 -1.97 16.55 14.60
C GLY A 172 -2.44 15.23 13.98
N THR A 173 -2.37 15.07 12.66
CA THR A 173 -2.63 13.81 11.97
C THR A 173 -1.53 12.80 12.24
N LEU A 174 -1.85 11.54 12.55
CA LEU A 174 -0.88 10.45 12.60
C LEU A 174 -0.45 10.09 11.18
N VAL A 175 0.85 10.20 10.89
CA VAL A 175 1.40 9.93 9.56
C VAL A 175 2.00 8.52 9.49
N TYR A 176 1.43 7.69 8.63
CA TYR A 176 1.84 6.31 8.41
C TYR A 176 2.48 6.14 7.03
N PHE A 177 3.70 5.65 6.97
CA PHE A 177 4.46 5.44 5.74
C PHE A 177 4.85 3.98 5.53
N GLU A 178 4.58 3.44 4.35
CA GLU A 178 4.97 2.10 3.95
C GLU A 178 5.80 2.11 2.65
N PRO A 179 7.14 2.21 2.72
CA PRO A 179 8.00 2.29 1.54
C PRO A 179 8.04 0.97 0.75
N GLU A 180 8.13 1.07 -0.58
CA GLU A 180 8.30 -0.08 -1.46
C GLU A 180 9.74 -0.61 -1.54
N GLY A 181 10.72 0.07 -0.97
CA GLY A 181 12.12 -0.39 -0.87
C GLY A 181 12.99 -0.15 -2.10
N LYS A 182 12.47 0.50 -3.14
CA LYS A 182 13.22 0.82 -4.38
C LYS A 182 13.45 2.32 -4.58
N ASP A 183 13.27 3.08 -3.52
CA ASP A 183 13.29 4.52 -3.58
C ASP A 183 14.70 5.07 -3.41
N GLU A 184 14.93 6.28 -3.93
CA GLU A 184 16.16 7.02 -3.69
C GLU A 184 16.33 7.30 -2.19
N ALA A 185 17.51 6.97 -1.65
CA ALA A 185 17.78 7.01 -0.20
C ALA A 185 17.45 8.38 0.42
N SER A 186 17.75 9.48 -0.27
CA SER A 186 17.47 10.82 0.23
C SER A 186 15.98 11.11 0.38
N LYS A 187 15.15 10.65 -0.58
CA LYS A 187 13.70 10.80 -0.57
C LYS A 187 13.06 9.91 0.49
N LEU A 188 13.58 8.68 0.61
CA LEU A 188 13.15 7.73 1.64
C LEU A 188 13.38 8.30 3.03
N MET A 189 14.58 8.80 3.31
CA MET A 189 14.92 9.38 4.61
C MET A 189 14.12 10.64 4.93
N ASP A 190 13.82 11.48 3.92
CA ASP A 190 12.93 12.63 4.12
C ASP A 190 11.49 12.21 4.44
N ALA A 191 10.97 11.18 3.78
CA ALA A 191 9.65 10.62 4.09
C ALA A 191 9.60 10.02 5.50
N ILE A 192 10.63 9.27 5.91
CA ILE A 192 10.75 8.73 7.27
C ILE A 192 10.72 9.84 8.31
N ARG A 193 11.49 10.93 8.11
CA ARG A 193 11.50 12.06 9.06
C ARG A 193 10.12 12.72 9.23
N LYS A 194 9.29 12.71 8.20
CA LYS A 194 7.95 13.30 8.16
C LYS A 194 6.83 12.37 8.61
N SER A 195 7.18 11.15 8.96
CA SER A 195 6.23 10.12 9.39
C SER A 195 6.36 9.80 10.87
N ASP A 196 5.29 9.27 11.46
CA ASP A 196 5.24 8.79 12.83
C ASP A 196 5.41 7.27 12.90
N VAL A 197 4.73 6.55 12.01
CA VAL A 197 4.79 5.09 11.88
C VAL A 197 5.39 4.72 10.54
N ILE A 198 6.38 3.84 10.53
CA ILE A 198 7.02 3.33 9.33
C ILE A 198 6.96 1.80 9.34
N LYS A 199 6.28 1.21 8.35
CA LYS A 199 6.21 -0.25 8.19
C LYS A 199 6.90 -0.69 6.90
N PHE A 200 7.65 -1.78 6.97
CA PHE A 200 8.32 -2.40 5.83
C PHE A 200 8.50 -3.91 6.05
N SER A 201 8.81 -4.66 4.99
CA SER A 201 9.16 -6.07 5.10
C SER A 201 10.67 -6.27 5.20
N ASP A 202 11.11 -7.38 5.78
CA ASP A 202 12.53 -7.77 5.85
C ASP A 202 13.12 -8.08 4.47
N GLU A 203 12.31 -8.48 3.50
CA GLU A 203 12.71 -8.66 2.11
C GLU A 203 13.10 -7.34 1.42
N ARG A 204 12.46 -6.23 1.82
CA ARG A 204 12.71 -4.89 1.26
C ARG A 204 13.83 -4.15 2.00
N PHE A 205 13.90 -4.32 3.31
CA PHE A 205 14.88 -3.67 4.18
C PHE A 205 15.50 -4.69 5.15
N SER A 206 16.64 -5.25 4.78
CA SER A 206 17.38 -6.20 5.62
C SER A 206 18.19 -5.50 6.71
N ASN A 207 18.74 -4.31 6.42
CA ASN A 207 19.44 -3.48 7.40
C ASN A 207 18.49 -2.43 7.99
N VAL A 208 18.31 -2.48 9.30
CA VAL A 208 17.41 -1.61 10.08
C VAL A 208 18.14 -0.81 11.14
N ASP A 209 19.49 -0.75 11.10
CA ASP A 209 20.29 -0.03 12.11
C ASP A 209 19.93 1.47 12.19
N PHE A 210 19.53 2.05 11.07
CA PHE A 210 19.11 3.44 11.01
C PHE A 210 17.88 3.76 11.89
N CYS A 211 17.08 2.77 12.26
CA CYS A 211 15.89 2.98 13.10
C CYS A 211 16.25 3.52 14.51
N LYS A 212 17.44 3.20 15.00
CA LYS A 212 17.93 3.66 16.30
C LYS A 212 18.11 5.18 16.39
N ASP A 213 18.31 5.83 15.25
CA ASP A 213 18.53 7.26 15.16
C ASP A 213 17.22 8.07 15.32
N PHE A 214 16.07 7.39 15.38
CA PHE A 214 14.75 8.00 15.47
C PHE A 214 14.07 7.67 16.80
N THR A 215 14.10 8.63 17.71
CA THR A 215 13.54 8.49 19.07
C THR A 215 12.08 8.97 19.19
N ASP A 216 11.46 9.29 18.07
CA ASP A 216 10.09 9.85 17.98
C ASP A 216 9.17 9.05 17.04
N LYS A 217 9.50 7.79 16.74
CA LYS A 217 8.80 6.99 15.74
C LYS A 217 8.55 5.57 16.17
N LEU A 218 7.55 4.96 15.53
CA LEU A 218 7.31 3.52 15.56
C LEU A 218 7.78 2.90 14.24
N PHE A 219 8.71 1.95 14.32
CA PHE A 219 9.08 1.09 13.20
C PHE A 219 8.47 -0.28 13.34
N ILE A 220 7.88 -0.78 12.26
CA ILE A 220 7.29 -2.13 12.18
C ILE A 220 7.95 -2.86 11.01
N GLN A 221 8.45 -4.08 11.26
CA GLN A 221 8.99 -4.93 10.21
C GLN A 221 8.23 -6.26 10.18
N THR A 222 7.62 -6.56 9.03
CA THR A 222 7.03 -7.87 8.76
C THR A 222 8.10 -8.83 8.27
N MET A 223 8.07 -10.09 8.75
CA MET A 223 9.09 -11.10 8.48
C MET A 223 8.47 -12.40 7.92
N GLY A 224 7.35 -12.28 7.20
CA GLY A 224 6.61 -13.41 6.65
C GLY A 224 6.19 -14.40 7.73
N SER A 225 6.50 -15.69 7.55
CA SER A 225 6.17 -16.75 8.51
C SER A 225 6.88 -16.64 9.87
N LYS A 226 7.82 -15.71 10.03
CA LYS A 226 8.49 -15.43 11.31
C LYS A 226 7.75 -14.40 12.16
N GLY A 227 6.65 -13.84 11.67
CA GLY A 227 5.84 -12.86 12.39
C GLY A 227 6.24 -11.42 12.11
N ILE A 228 6.14 -10.60 13.15
CA ILE A 228 6.36 -9.15 13.07
C ILE A 228 7.31 -8.75 14.20
N ARG A 229 8.14 -7.74 13.96
CA ARG A 229 8.84 -7.04 15.03
C ARG A 229 8.62 -5.54 14.94
N PHE A 230 8.73 -4.86 16.06
CA PHE A 230 8.61 -3.41 16.13
C PHE A 230 9.64 -2.80 17.07
N SER A 231 9.99 -1.54 16.82
CA SER A 231 10.84 -0.70 17.67
C SER A 231 10.13 0.63 17.88
N LEU A 232 9.85 0.97 19.13
CA LEU A 232 9.22 2.22 19.52
C LEU A 232 10.27 3.19 20.05
N CYS A 233 10.31 4.41 19.49
CA CYS A 233 11.17 5.52 19.95
C CYS A 233 12.66 5.16 20.07
N GLY A 234 13.19 4.40 19.12
CA GLY A 234 14.60 3.97 19.11
C GLY A 234 14.92 2.87 20.13
N GLY A 235 13.92 2.30 20.79
CA GLY A 235 14.08 1.19 21.73
C GLY A 235 14.44 -0.13 21.07
N GLU A 236 14.63 -1.17 21.90
CA GLU A 236 14.92 -2.52 21.46
C GLU A 236 13.80 -3.09 20.59
N TRP A 237 14.17 -3.92 19.60
CA TRP A 237 13.22 -4.61 18.74
C TRP A 237 12.45 -5.68 19.52
N GLN A 238 11.13 -5.51 19.56
CA GLN A 238 10.19 -6.45 20.18
C GLN A 238 9.57 -7.34 19.12
N THR A 239 9.60 -8.66 19.32
CA THR A 239 9.02 -9.61 18.36
C THR A 239 7.63 -10.05 18.80
N VAL A 240 6.72 -10.14 17.83
CA VAL A 240 5.41 -10.76 17.96
C VAL A 240 5.39 -12.00 17.07
N ALA A 241 5.15 -13.16 17.70
CA ALA A 241 5.10 -14.42 16.98
C ALA A 241 3.89 -14.45 16.01
N PRO A 242 4.01 -15.15 14.87
CA PRO A 242 2.89 -15.32 13.96
C PRO A 242 1.83 -16.22 14.60
N VAL A 243 0.58 -16.02 14.19
CA VAL A 243 -0.47 -16.99 14.47
C VAL A 243 -0.30 -18.16 13.51
N PRO A 244 -0.11 -19.40 13.99
CA PRO A 244 0.04 -20.56 13.11
C PRO A 244 -1.18 -20.75 12.22
N ASN A 245 -0.94 -20.98 10.94
CA ASN A 245 -1.96 -21.31 9.95
C ASN A 245 -1.41 -22.32 8.94
N ASP A 246 -1.91 -23.54 9.02
CA ASP A 246 -1.48 -24.65 8.15
C ASP A 246 -2.17 -24.63 6.76
N ASN A 247 -3.15 -23.77 6.57
CA ASN A 247 -3.96 -23.66 5.35
C ASN A 247 -3.69 -22.38 4.56
N VAL A 248 -2.45 -21.93 4.49
CA VAL A 248 -2.07 -20.77 3.70
C VAL A 248 -2.18 -21.10 2.20
N VAL A 249 -3.12 -20.45 1.51
CA VAL A 249 -3.35 -20.63 0.06
C VAL A 249 -2.67 -19.50 -0.73
N ASP A 250 -2.72 -18.29 -0.22
CA ASP A 250 -2.15 -17.09 -0.85
C ASP A 250 -1.72 -16.09 0.23
N THR A 251 -0.58 -15.45 0.03
CA THR A 251 -0.04 -14.43 0.94
C THR A 251 -0.07 -13.03 0.35
N GLU A 252 -0.61 -12.87 -0.88
CA GLU A 252 -0.74 -11.55 -1.48
C GLU A 252 -1.69 -10.66 -0.68
N GLY A 253 -1.28 -9.42 -0.49
CA GLY A 253 -2.04 -8.47 0.31
C GLY A 253 -1.99 -8.70 1.84
N ALA A 254 -1.32 -9.76 2.34
CA ALA A 254 -1.18 -9.97 3.79
C ALA A 254 -0.52 -8.79 4.50
N GLY A 255 0.49 -8.18 3.86
CA GLY A 255 1.12 -6.94 4.34
C GLY A 255 0.15 -5.77 4.39
N ASP A 256 -0.69 -5.63 3.37
CA ASP A 256 -1.68 -4.54 3.28
C ASP A 256 -2.81 -4.73 4.31
N TRP A 257 -3.22 -5.99 4.57
CA TRP A 257 -4.14 -6.31 5.68
C TRP A 257 -3.52 -5.99 7.04
N THR A 258 -2.24 -6.31 7.25
CA THR A 258 -1.51 -5.94 8.48
C THR A 258 -1.53 -4.44 8.70
N THR A 259 -1.25 -3.64 7.66
CA THR A 259 -1.29 -2.18 7.71
C THR A 259 -2.69 -1.67 8.03
N SER A 260 -3.69 -2.17 7.31
CA SER A 260 -5.08 -1.72 7.46
C SER A 260 -5.64 -2.07 8.84
N GLN A 261 -5.38 -3.28 9.33
CA GLN A 261 -5.82 -3.70 10.65
C GLN A 261 -5.14 -2.89 11.75
N PHE A 262 -3.84 -2.62 11.63
CA PHE A 262 -3.11 -1.82 12.59
C PHE A 262 -3.64 -0.38 12.65
N ILE A 263 -3.85 0.26 11.49
CA ILE A 263 -4.46 1.61 11.43
C ILE A 263 -5.85 1.60 12.05
N ALA A 264 -6.69 0.61 11.71
CA ALA A 264 -8.04 0.52 12.25
C ALA A 264 -8.05 0.35 13.77
N CYS A 265 -7.16 -0.50 14.31
CA CYS A 265 -7.01 -0.70 15.76
C CYS A 265 -6.55 0.59 16.46
N LEU A 266 -5.57 1.31 15.90
CA LEU A 266 -5.14 2.60 16.45
C LEU A 266 -6.30 3.61 16.47
N CYS A 267 -7.11 3.62 15.42
CA CYS A 267 -8.30 4.46 15.33
C CYS A 267 -9.35 4.08 16.37
N GLU A 268 -9.64 2.79 16.54
CA GLU A 268 -10.61 2.27 17.51
C GLU A 268 -10.21 2.62 18.94
N LYS A 269 -8.92 2.44 19.28
CA LYS A 269 -8.36 2.72 20.61
C LYS A 269 -8.01 4.20 20.83
N ASP A 270 -8.24 5.07 19.85
CA ASP A 270 -7.83 6.49 19.87
C ASP A 270 -6.33 6.72 20.14
N ILE A 271 -5.46 5.83 19.64
CA ILE A 271 -4.00 5.90 19.79
C ILE A 271 -3.41 6.59 18.54
N LEU A 272 -3.64 7.88 18.40
CA LEU A 272 -3.33 8.65 17.19
C LEU A 272 -2.10 9.56 17.36
N SER A 273 -1.19 9.22 18.26
CA SER A 273 0.11 9.88 18.39
C SER A 273 1.14 8.93 19.01
N ILE A 274 2.42 9.13 18.69
CA ILE A 274 3.51 8.32 19.26
C ILE A 274 3.54 8.38 20.78
N SER A 275 3.21 9.54 21.37
CA SER A 275 3.19 9.71 22.83
C SER A 275 2.13 8.86 23.55
N ARG A 276 1.11 8.38 22.83
CA ARG A 276 0.08 7.48 23.35
C ARG A 276 0.39 5.98 23.11
N MET A 277 1.43 5.70 22.30
CA MET A 277 1.83 4.33 22.00
C MET A 277 2.64 3.73 23.14
N THR A 278 2.32 2.50 23.50
CA THR A 278 3.08 1.66 24.42
C THR A 278 3.33 0.31 23.75
N GLU A 279 4.36 -0.42 24.20
CA GLU A 279 4.63 -1.76 23.67
C GLU A 279 3.40 -2.68 23.80
N GLN A 280 2.65 -2.55 24.89
CA GLN A 280 1.46 -3.35 25.13
C GLN A 280 0.37 -3.04 24.08
N ASN A 281 0.01 -1.77 23.89
CA ASN A 281 -1.08 -1.45 22.96
C ASN A 281 -0.71 -1.68 21.50
N ILE A 282 0.60 -1.59 21.14
CA ILE A 282 1.11 -1.98 19.81
C ILE A 282 0.95 -3.50 19.59
N ARG A 283 1.25 -4.33 20.61
CA ARG A 283 1.08 -5.80 20.53
C ARG A 283 -0.38 -6.21 20.40
N GLU A 284 -1.29 -5.44 20.98
CA GLU A 284 -2.73 -5.70 20.94
C GLU A 284 -3.37 -5.27 19.61
N CYS A 285 -2.71 -4.40 18.83
CA CYS A 285 -3.10 -4.02 17.48
C CYS A 285 -2.44 -4.91 16.41
#